data_b795443d920e5d992fddbdb5ac439788
#
_entry.id   b795443d920e5d992fddbdb5ac439788
#
_cell.length_a   1.000
_cell.length_b   1.000
_cell.length_c   1.000
_cell.angle_alpha   90.00
_cell.angle_beta   90.00
_cell.angle_gamma   90.00
#
_symmetry.space_group_name_H-M   'P 1'
#
loop_
_entity.id
_entity.type
_entity.pdbx_description
1 polymer ?
#
loop_
_entity_poly.entity_id
_entity_poly.type
_entity_poly.pdbx_seq_one_letter_code
_entity_poly.pdbx_strand_id
1 'polypeptide(L)'
;IRERKGGAILNSIDIESKKFLGQPKNFVSIFNALLFDGQQVLKPEYLKDENSELVMNVSSKHVDIIKRYEDGTYLDLFVIESQSYVDPSMVARVMEYESVARMRYIRQNFKKHVPMHTRLPMILTVVLYVGESKWNAAKRLSELEIIHPGFEDMFNEFKLNLIELNTNHKYNTGEKATQDFFDLLRMIYRKQILKEDLDREFNRDALYFAYVVTKNKELLNIYQ
;
A
#
# COMPACT_ATOMS: atom_id res chain seq x y z
N ILE A 1 10.63 -5.59 29.04
CA ILE A 1 10.99 -6.81 28.26
C ILE A 1 9.96 -7.08 27.13
N ARG A 2 8.68 -6.69 27.26
CA ARG A 2 7.66 -6.85 26.18
C ARG A 2 7.83 -5.87 25.02
N GLU A 3 8.30 -4.65 25.25
CA GLU A 3 8.47 -3.62 24.19
C GLU A 3 9.59 -3.94 23.20
N ARG A 4 10.69 -4.58 23.63
CA ARG A 4 11.80 -4.95 22.72
C ARG A 4 11.42 -6.06 21.72
N LYS A 5 10.52 -6.98 22.08
CA LYS A 5 10.08 -8.04 21.15
C LYS A 5 9.12 -7.50 20.07
N GLY A 6 8.26 -6.54 20.43
CA GLY A 6 7.37 -5.87 19.47
C GLY A 6 8.13 -5.08 18.40
N GLY A 7 9.14 -4.30 18.78
CA GLY A 7 9.95 -3.52 17.85
C GLY A 7 10.74 -4.36 16.84
N ALA A 8 11.29 -5.50 17.27
CA ALA A 8 12.03 -6.40 16.36
C ALA A 8 11.10 -7.07 15.32
N ILE A 9 9.87 -7.38 15.69
CA ILE A 9 8.88 -8.00 14.80
C ILE A 9 8.37 -6.98 13.76
N LEU A 10 8.08 -5.76 14.17
CA LEU A 10 7.67 -4.69 13.26
C LEU A 10 8.77 -4.38 12.24
N ASN A 11 10.04 -4.31 12.66
CA ASN A 11 11.16 -4.16 11.75
C ASN A 11 11.28 -5.29 10.71
N SER A 12 10.97 -6.54 11.09
CA SER A 12 11.03 -7.66 10.14
C SER A 12 9.92 -7.58 9.08
N ILE A 13 8.71 -7.16 9.46
CA ILE A 13 7.60 -6.97 8.51
C ILE A 13 7.92 -5.84 7.54
N ASP A 14 8.42 -4.71 8.03
CA ASP A 14 8.78 -3.55 7.21
C ASP A 14 9.86 -3.90 6.17
N ILE A 15 10.91 -4.61 6.58
CA ILE A 15 12.00 -5.05 5.68
C ILE A 15 11.46 -5.98 4.59
N GLU A 16 10.69 -7.01 4.96
CA GLU A 16 10.18 -7.97 3.99
C GLU A 16 9.06 -7.38 3.12
N SER A 17 8.25 -6.44 3.64
CA SER A 17 7.32 -5.65 2.83
C SER A 17 8.05 -4.91 1.73
N LYS A 18 9.10 -4.17 2.07
CA LYS A 18 9.89 -3.43 1.07
C LYS A 18 10.52 -4.35 0.03
N LYS A 19 11.01 -5.50 0.47
CA LYS A 19 11.62 -6.49 -0.41
C LYS A 19 10.61 -7.12 -1.37
N PHE A 20 9.44 -7.55 -0.89
CA PHE A 20 8.43 -8.22 -1.70
C PHE A 20 7.60 -7.23 -2.54
N LEU A 21 7.00 -6.24 -1.88
CA LEU A 21 6.13 -5.25 -2.53
C LEU A 21 6.92 -4.26 -3.39
N GLY A 22 8.21 -4.05 -3.09
CA GLY A 22 9.09 -3.17 -3.86
C GLY A 22 9.53 -3.75 -5.21
N GLN A 23 9.34 -5.05 -5.46
CA GLN A 23 9.60 -5.63 -6.78
C GLN A 23 8.67 -5.00 -7.83
N PRO A 24 9.19 -4.55 -8.99
CA PRO A 24 8.38 -3.80 -9.96
C PRO A 24 7.07 -4.48 -10.37
N LYS A 25 7.09 -5.79 -10.62
CA LYS A 25 5.90 -6.56 -10.98
C LYS A 25 4.87 -6.61 -9.86
N ASN A 26 5.31 -6.89 -8.62
CA ASN A 26 4.43 -6.94 -7.46
C ASN A 26 3.86 -5.55 -7.16
N PHE A 27 4.68 -4.50 -7.28
CA PHE A 27 4.26 -3.12 -7.05
C PHE A 27 3.12 -2.71 -7.98
N VAL A 28 3.31 -2.80 -9.31
CA VAL A 28 2.26 -2.40 -10.26
C VAL A 28 1.02 -3.27 -10.17
N SER A 29 1.17 -4.55 -9.82
CA SER A 29 0.03 -5.46 -9.73
C SER A 29 -0.97 -5.08 -8.64
N ILE A 30 -0.53 -4.43 -7.57
CA ILE A 30 -1.39 -3.91 -6.49
C ILE A 30 -2.27 -2.77 -7.03
N PHE A 31 -1.68 -1.84 -7.79
CA PHE A 31 -2.44 -0.76 -8.43
C PHE A 31 -3.35 -1.29 -9.54
N ASN A 32 -2.87 -2.24 -10.34
CA ASN A 32 -3.69 -2.91 -11.34
C ASN A 32 -4.89 -3.65 -10.73
N ALA A 33 -4.70 -4.29 -9.57
CA ALA A 33 -5.79 -4.93 -8.84
C ALA A 33 -6.84 -3.93 -8.35
N LEU A 34 -6.41 -2.80 -7.81
CA LEU A 34 -7.31 -1.81 -7.23
C LEU A 34 -8.08 -1.03 -8.30
N LEU A 35 -7.41 -0.66 -9.39
CA LEU A 35 -7.92 0.31 -10.37
C LEU A 35 -8.46 -0.35 -11.64
N PHE A 36 -7.96 -1.54 -12.00
CA PHE A 36 -8.18 -2.15 -13.31
C PHE A 36 -8.57 -3.64 -13.24
N ASP A 37 -8.98 -4.13 -12.07
CA ASP A 37 -9.35 -5.53 -11.85
C ASP A 37 -8.30 -6.54 -12.37
N GLY A 38 -7.03 -6.21 -12.16
CA GLY A 38 -5.88 -7.02 -12.56
C GLY A 38 -5.47 -6.93 -14.03
N GLN A 39 -6.16 -6.13 -14.84
CA GLN A 39 -5.69 -5.83 -16.19
C GLN A 39 -4.34 -5.11 -16.10
N GLN A 40 -3.37 -5.55 -16.91
CA GLN A 40 -1.99 -5.05 -16.88
C GLN A 40 -1.86 -3.69 -17.60
N VAL A 41 -2.59 -2.68 -17.10
CA VAL A 41 -2.58 -1.30 -17.62
C VAL A 41 -1.27 -0.61 -17.21
N LEU A 42 -0.94 -0.68 -15.92
CA LEU A 42 0.36 -0.22 -15.44
C LEU A 42 1.40 -1.32 -15.66
N LYS A 43 2.55 -0.96 -16.23
CA LYS A 43 3.60 -1.90 -16.61
C LYS A 43 4.85 -1.69 -15.78
N PRO A 44 5.51 -2.77 -15.31
CA PRO A 44 6.66 -2.68 -14.41
C PRO A 44 7.89 -1.99 -15.04
N GLU A 45 8.05 -2.04 -16.36
CA GLU A 45 9.16 -1.40 -17.09
C GLU A 45 9.16 0.14 -17.03
N TYR A 46 8.02 0.75 -16.70
CA TYR A 46 7.89 2.19 -16.54
C TYR A 46 8.10 2.66 -15.09
N LEU A 47 8.31 1.73 -14.15
CA LEU A 47 8.65 2.10 -12.77
C LEU A 47 10.13 2.46 -12.64
N LYS A 48 10.37 3.51 -11.89
CA LYS A 48 11.70 3.92 -11.43
C LYS A 48 11.67 4.07 -9.92
N ASP A 49 12.77 3.70 -9.27
CA ASP A 49 12.91 3.94 -7.84
C ASP A 49 12.93 5.45 -7.58
N GLU A 50 12.17 5.87 -6.59
CA GLU A 50 12.16 7.25 -6.14
C GLU A 50 12.76 7.32 -4.73
N ASN A 51 13.47 8.39 -4.46
CA ASN A 51 14.05 8.58 -3.14
C ASN A 51 12.92 8.81 -2.12
N SER A 52 12.78 7.91 -1.15
CA SER A 52 11.82 8.05 -0.05
C SER A 52 12.02 9.33 0.77
N GLU A 53 13.20 9.98 0.68
CA GLU A 53 13.40 11.32 1.23
C GLU A 53 12.43 12.36 0.66
N LEU A 54 11.80 12.13 -0.49
CA LEU A 54 10.75 12.99 -1.00
C LEU A 54 9.57 13.15 -0.03
N VAL A 55 9.33 12.16 0.82
CA VAL A 55 8.21 12.15 1.77
C VAL A 55 8.66 12.15 3.24
N MET A 56 9.96 11.91 3.50
CA MET A 56 10.50 11.47 4.80
C MET A 56 10.67 12.52 5.89
N ASN A 57 10.43 13.81 5.73
CA ASN A 57 10.84 14.80 6.75
C ASN A 57 9.70 15.49 7.54
N VAL A 58 8.49 14.93 7.59
CA VAL A 58 7.38 15.57 8.31
C VAL A 58 6.87 14.74 9.49
N SER A 59 6.96 13.44 9.42
CA SER A 59 6.67 12.57 10.57
C SER A 59 7.83 11.60 10.81
N SER A 60 8.08 11.24 12.07
CA SER A 60 9.07 10.23 12.47
C SER A 60 8.77 8.81 11.95
N LYS A 61 7.79 8.67 11.07
CA LYS A 61 7.37 7.40 10.44
C LYS A 61 7.65 7.46 8.95
N HIS A 62 8.30 6.43 8.44
CA HIS A 62 8.67 6.30 7.04
C HIS A 62 7.46 5.84 6.20
N VAL A 63 7.30 6.40 5.02
CA VAL A 63 6.50 5.81 3.94
C VAL A 63 7.20 4.54 3.50
N ASP A 64 6.46 3.44 3.34
CA ASP A 64 7.07 2.14 3.12
C ASP A 64 7.75 2.05 1.75
N ILE A 65 7.02 2.33 0.67
CA ILE A 65 7.54 2.20 -0.69
C ILE A 65 6.97 3.32 -1.57
N ILE A 66 7.86 4.07 -2.22
CA ILE A 66 7.50 5.08 -3.22
C ILE A 66 8.22 4.78 -4.54
N LYS A 67 7.50 4.86 -5.64
CA LYS A 67 8.07 4.71 -6.98
C LYS A 67 7.50 5.76 -7.93
N ARG A 68 8.32 6.18 -8.87
CA ARG A 68 7.93 7.03 -10.00
C ARG A 68 7.51 6.17 -11.16
N TYR A 69 6.33 6.44 -11.73
CA TYR A 69 5.85 5.83 -12.95
C TYR A 69 5.97 6.85 -14.09
N GLU A 70 6.63 6.47 -15.18
CA GLU A 70 6.90 7.36 -16.30
C GLU A 70 6.81 6.57 -17.60
N ASP A 71 5.67 6.66 -18.30
CA ASP A 71 5.41 5.92 -19.53
C ASP A 71 5.59 6.75 -20.82
N GLY A 72 6.15 7.95 -20.70
CA GLY A 72 6.34 8.91 -21.79
C GLY A 72 5.16 9.87 -21.99
N THR A 73 3.99 9.58 -21.42
CA THR A 73 2.80 10.44 -21.43
C THR A 73 2.52 11.05 -20.06
N TYR A 74 2.63 10.23 -19.03
CA TYR A 74 2.36 10.60 -17.65
C TYR A 74 3.61 10.42 -16.80
N LEU A 75 3.74 11.26 -15.79
CA LEU A 75 4.68 11.11 -14.71
C LEU A 75 3.87 11.15 -13.42
N ASP A 76 3.87 10.04 -12.68
CA ASP A 76 3.11 9.87 -11.46
C ASP A 76 3.98 9.35 -10.32
N LEU A 77 3.60 9.65 -9.09
CA LEU A 77 4.22 9.10 -7.89
C LEU A 77 3.25 8.13 -7.21
N PHE A 78 3.63 6.86 -7.17
CA PHE A 78 2.85 5.82 -6.53
C PHE A 78 3.47 5.41 -5.20
N VAL A 79 2.62 5.27 -4.20
CA VAL A 79 3.01 4.95 -2.82
C VAL A 79 2.24 3.72 -2.36
N ILE A 80 2.93 2.75 -1.76
CA ILE A 80 2.33 1.66 -0.99
C ILE A 80 2.69 1.84 0.47
N GLU A 81 1.66 1.92 1.32
CA GLU A 81 1.77 1.89 2.77
C GLU A 81 1.29 0.52 3.26
N SER A 82 2.21 -0.32 3.73
CA SER A 82 1.88 -1.65 4.26
C SER A 82 1.52 -1.53 5.73
N GLN A 83 0.29 -1.92 6.10
CA GLN A 83 -0.24 -1.72 7.44
C GLN A 83 -0.68 -3.03 8.07
N SER A 84 -0.09 -3.41 9.20
CA SER A 84 -0.39 -4.64 9.93
C SER A 84 -1.36 -4.46 11.11
N TYR A 85 -1.68 -3.23 11.46
CA TYR A 85 -2.65 -2.86 12.51
C TYR A 85 -3.58 -1.75 12.02
N VAL A 86 -4.73 -1.59 12.66
CA VAL A 86 -5.67 -0.51 12.33
C VAL A 86 -5.16 0.80 12.92
N ASP A 87 -4.89 1.77 12.05
CA ASP A 87 -4.49 3.13 12.46
C ASP A 87 -5.67 4.09 12.22
N PRO A 88 -6.29 4.61 13.30
CA PRO A 88 -7.42 5.55 13.17
C PRO A 88 -7.06 6.86 12.46
N SER A 89 -5.79 7.23 12.42
CA SER A 89 -5.30 8.46 11.78
C SER A 89 -4.90 8.28 10.31
N MET A 90 -5.08 7.09 9.72
CA MET A 90 -4.53 6.76 8.39
C MET A 90 -4.98 7.71 7.30
N VAL A 91 -6.22 8.16 7.32
CA VAL A 91 -6.73 9.15 6.33
C VAL A 91 -5.89 10.42 6.37
N ALA A 92 -5.69 11.00 7.56
CA ALA A 92 -4.91 12.23 7.74
C ALA A 92 -3.42 12.02 7.39
N ARG A 93 -2.85 10.86 7.74
CA ARG A 93 -1.46 10.51 7.41
C ARG A 93 -1.23 10.45 5.90
N VAL A 94 -2.11 9.77 5.17
CA VAL A 94 -1.99 9.66 3.70
C VAL A 94 -2.14 11.04 3.06
N MET A 95 -3.11 11.85 3.52
CA MET A 95 -3.28 13.22 3.04
C MET A 95 -2.01 14.08 3.29
N GLU A 96 -1.38 13.95 4.46
CA GLU A 96 -0.11 14.59 4.78
C GLU A 96 1.00 14.17 3.81
N TYR A 97 1.20 12.86 3.59
CA TYR A 97 2.24 12.34 2.69
C TYR A 97 2.08 12.88 1.28
N GLU A 98 0.88 12.82 0.73
CA GLU A 98 0.61 13.31 -0.62
C GLU A 98 0.80 14.81 -0.74
N SER A 99 0.39 15.59 0.28
CA SER A 99 0.59 17.04 0.31
C SER A 99 2.06 17.42 0.36
N VAL A 100 2.84 16.74 1.20
CA VAL A 100 4.28 16.95 1.31
C VAL A 100 4.99 16.60 0.01
N ALA A 101 4.64 15.48 -0.62
CA ALA A 101 5.22 15.07 -1.88
C ALA A 101 4.94 16.09 -3.00
N ARG A 102 3.70 16.62 -3.09
CA ARG A 102 3.34 17.69 -4.04
C ARG A 102 4.16 18.96 -3.81
N MET A 103 4.25 19.41 -2.56
CA MET A 103 5.00 20.62 -2.24
C MET A 103 6.51 20.49 -2.51
N ARG A 104 7.07 19.31 -2.28
CA ARG A 104 8.48 19.04 -2.61
C ARG A 104 8.72 19.01 -4.11
N TYR A 105 7.86 18.32 -4.86
CA TYR A 105 7.93 18.35 -6.30
C TYR A 105 7.94 19.79 -6.83
N ILE A 106 7.05 20.66 -6.31
CA ILE A 106 7.00 22.06 -6.68
C ILE A 106 8.33 22.76 -6.35
N ARG A 107 8.86 22.61 -5.14
CA ARG A 107 10.10 23.28 -4.71
C ARG A 107 11.34 22.82 -5.50
N GLN A 108 11.37 21.55 -5.90
CA GLN A 108 12.50 21.00 -6.67
C GLN A 108 12.48 21.46 -8.13
N ASN A 109 11.30 21.55 -8.72
CA ASN A 109 11.16 21.84 -10.16
C ASN A 109 10.92 23.32 -10.46
N PHE A 110 10.44 24.13 -9.50
CA PHE A 110 10.06 25.53 -9.70
C PHE A 110 10.73 26.42 -8.64
N LYS A 111 11.94 26.92 -8.93
CA LYS A 111 12.76 27.69 -7.95
C LYS A 111 12.21 29.09 -7.61
N LYS A 112 11.53 29.77 -8.54
CA LYS A 112 11.08 31.15 -8.39
C LYS A 112 9.55 31.27 -8.34
N HIS A 113 8.85 30.69 -9.26
CA HIS A 113 7.39 30.67 -9.36
C HIS A 113 6.91 29.45 -10.10
N VAL A 114 5.71 29.02 -9.81
CA VAL A 114 5.03 27.95 -10.55
C VAL A 114 4.35 28.58 -11.77
N PRO A 115 4.63 28.16 -13.01
CA PRO A 115 3.97 28.69 -14.18
C PRO A 115 2.44 28.51 -14.14
N MET A 116 1.68 29.46 -14.68
CA MET A 116 0.22 29.52 -14.52
C MET A 116 -0.53 28.27 -14.99
N HIS A 117 -0.04 27.57 -15.98
CA HIS A 117 -0.70 26.37 -16.53
C HIS A 117 0.03 25.07 -16.17
N THR A 118 0.83 25.09 -15.11
CA THR A 118 1.56 23.91 -14.65
C THR A 118 0.58 22.82 -14.21
N ARG A 119 0.81 21.60 -14.70
CA ARG A 119 0.19 20.38 -14.18
C ARG A 119 1.23 19.61 -13.37
N LEU A 120 0.82 19.21 -12.18
CA LEU A 120 1.67 18.42 -11.30
C LEU A 120 1.46 16.92 -11.58
N PRO A 121 2.45 16.08 -11.30
CA PRO A 121 2.26 14.64 -11.28
C PRO A 121 1.11 14.26 -10.33
N MET A 122 0.34 13.25 -10.70
CA MET A 122 -0.58 12.63 -9.76
C MET A 122 0.23 11.92 -8.67
N ILE A 123 -0.24 12.01 -7.44
CA ILE A 123 0.30 11.24 -6.32
C ILE A 123 -0.82 10.35 -5.83
N LEU A 124 -0.59 9.06 -5.82
CA LEU A 124 -1.57 8.06 -5.44
C LEU A 124 -0.98 7.11 -4.40
N THR A 125 -1.59 7.08 -3.24
CA THR A 125 -1.22 6.18 -2.15
C THR A 125 -2.24 5.04 -2.04
N VAL A 126 -1.76 3.80 -2.01
CA VAL A 126 -2.54 2.62 -1.65
C VAL A 126 -2.11 2.16 -0.27
N VAL A 127 -3.07 2.02 0.63
CA VAL A 127 -2.88 1.37 1.93
C VAL A 127 -3.20 -0.11 1.77
N LEU A 128 -2.17 -0.96 1.87
CA LEU A 128 -2.30 -2.41 1.86
C LEU A 128 -2.41 -2.91 3.30
N TYR A 129 -3.62 -3.21 3.73
CA TYR A 129 -3.86 -3.73 5.07
C TYR A 129 -3.68 -5.24 5.10
N VAL A 130 -2.65 -5.67 5.81
CA VAL A 130 -2.26 -7.08 5.97
C VAL A 130 -2.57 -7.63 7.37
N GLY A 131 -3.31 -6.88 8.20
CA GLY A 131 -3.69 -7.32 9.55
C GLY A 131 -4.87 -8.30 9.56
N GLU A 132 -4.97 -9.11 10.62
CA GLU A 132 -6.05 -10.07 10.79
C GLU A 132 -7.38 -9.41 11.21
N SER A 133 -7.31 -8.39 12.07
CA SER A 133 -8.50 -7.68 12.57
C SER A 133 -9.19 -6.90 11.46
N LYS A 134 -10.53 -6.85 11.49
CA LYS A 134 -11.29 -6.05 10.53
C LYS A 134 -10.89 -4.57 10.63
N TRP A 135 -10.71 -3.92 9.48
CA TRP A 135 -10.52 -2.46 9.46
C TRP A 135 -11.81 -1.76 9.90
N ASN A 136 -11.76 -1.08 11.02
CA ASN A 136 -12.89 -0.35 11.62
C ASN A 136 -12.62 1.13 11.86
N ALA A 137 -11.52 1.66 11.31
CA ALA A 137 -11.21 3.08 11.34
C ALA A 137 -11.78 3.81 10.11
N ALA A 138 -11.75 5.14 10.16
CA ALA A 138 -12.17 6.01 9.08
C ALA A 138 -11.49 5.65 7.74
N LYS A 139 -12.26 5.66 6.66
CA LYS A 139 -11.80 5.51 5.27
C LYS A 139 -11.95 6.80 4.46
N ARG A 140 -12.62 7.78 5.05
CA ARG A 140 -12.87 9.11 4.47
C ARG A 140 -12.57 10.19 5.50
N LEU A 141 -12.19 11.37 5.03
CA LEU A 141 -11.92 12.49 5.91
C LEU A 141 -13.19 12.92 6.67
N SER A 142 -14.35 12.87 6.01
CA SER A 142 -15.66 13.16 6.63
C SER A 142 -16.04 12.21 7.78
N GLU A 143 -15.42 11.02 7.86
CA GLU A 143 -15.60 10.11 8.98
C GLU A 143 -14.66 10.41 10.15
N LEU A 144 -13.63 11.23 9.92
CA LEU A 144 -12.61 11.59 10.90
C LEU A 144 -12.84 12.99 11.48
N GLU A 145 -13.39 13.92 10.70
CA GLU A 145 -13.60 15.31 11.07
C GLU A 145 -15.06 15.62 11.42
N ILE A 146 -15.26 16.57 12.33
CA ILE A 146 -16.59 17.09 12.66
C ILE A 146 -16.91 18.22 11.70
N ILE A 147 -17.81 17.97 10.75
CA ILE A 147 -18.25 18.98 9.78
C ILE A 147 -19.37 19.81 10.39
N HIS A 148 -19.18 21.11 10.48
CA HIS A 148 -20.20 22.01 10.99
C HIS A 148 -21.39 22.09 10.01
N PRO A 149 -22.65 22.00 10.50
CA PRO A 149 -23.84 22.12 9.66
C PRO A 149 -23.83 23.40 8.81
N GLY A 150 -24.08 23.26 7.52
CA GLY A 150 -24.05 24.36 6.55
C GLY A 150 -22.69 24.59 5.85
N PHE A 151 -21.65 23.81 6.19
CA PHE A 151 -20.35 23.88 5.52
C PHE A 151 -20.04 22.66 4.63
N GLU A 152 -21.01 21.79 4.42
CA GLU A 152 -20.84 20.54 3.67
C GLU A 152 -20.34 20.78 2.26
N ASP A 153 -20.85 21.80 1.58
CA ASP A 153 -20.45 22.16 0.20
C ASP A 153 -19.02 22.73 0.11
N MET A 154 -18.45 23.16 1.23
CA MET A 154 -17.08 23.69 1.30
C MET A 154 -16.07 22.62 1.73
N PHE A 155 -16.54 21.46 2.18
CA PHE A 155 -15.69 20.38 2.63
C PHE A 155 -15.08 19.65 1.44
N ASN A 156 -13.76 19.46 1.48
CA ASN A 156 -13.05 18.68 0.45
C ASN A 156 -12.81 17.27 0.97
N GLU A 157 -13.57 16.33 0.43
CA GLU A 157 -13.44 14.92 0.81
C GLU A 157 -12.10 14.32 0.36
N PHE A 158 -11.43 13.63 1.28
CA PHE A 158 -10.30 12.77 0.99
C PHE A 158 -10.65 11.31 1.31
N LYS A 159 -10.32 10.40 0.41
CA LYS A 159 -10.68 8.99 0.51
C LYS A 159 -9.42 8.11 0.47
N LEU A 160 -9.32 7.15 1.39
CA LEU A 160 -8.29 6.11 1.33
C LEU A 160 -8.52 5.16 0.17
N ASN A 161 -7.44 4.83 -0.52
CA ASN A 161 -7.38 3.67 -1.41
C ASN A 161 -6.90 2.48 -0.58
N LEU A 162 -7.83 1.76 0.02
CA LEU A 162 -7.57 0.69 0.98
C LEU A 162 -7.82 -0.68 0.36
N ILE A 163 -6.81 -1.56 0.40
CA ILE A 163 -6.91 -2.98 0.09
C ILE A 163 -6.91 -3.76 1.41
N GLU A 164 -8.00 -4.45 1.70
CA GLU A 164 -8.18 -5.28 2.91
C GLU A 164 -8.12 -6.77 2.52
N LEU A 165 -7.08 -7.48 2.93
CA LEU A 165 -6.88 -8.89 2.58
C LEU A 165 -7.61 -9.88 3.49
N ASN A 166 -8.18 -9.41 4.61
CA ASN A 166 -8.95 -10.21 5.58
C ASN A 166 -10.47 -10.23 5.28
N THR A 167 -10.88 -9.76 4.11
CA THR A 167 -12.29 -9.69 3.68
C THR A 167 -12.66 -10.79 2.69
N ASN A 168 -13.95 -10.85 2.32
CA ASN A 168 -14.45 -11.77 1.29
C ASN A 168 -14.10 -11.30 -0.14
N HIS A 169 -13.69 -10.07 -0.30
CA HIS A 169 -13.36 -9.52 -1.60
C HIS A 169 -12.14 -10.23 -2.20
N LYS A 170 -12.27 -10.68 -3.44
CA LYS A 170 -11.17 -11.28 -4.20
C LYS A 170 -10.61 -10.22 -5.12
N TYR A 171 -9.39 -9.80 -4.84
CA TYR A 171 -8.65 -8.96 -5.76
C TYR A 171 -8.00 -9.83 -6.84
N ASN A 172 -8.15 -9.44 -8.09
CA ASN A 172 -7.37 -9.98 -9.18
C ASN A 172 -6.13 -9.10 -9.36
N THR A 173 -4.93 -9.66 -9.25
CA THR A 173 -3.68 -8.89 -9.35
C THR A 173 -3.02 -9.01 -10.71
N GLY A 174 -3.37 -10.06 -11.47
CA GLY A 174 -2.74 -10.36 -12.76
C GLY A 174 -1.26 -10.77 -12.66
N GLU A 175 -0.67 -10.83 -11.45
CA GLU A 175 0.70 -11.27 -11.17
C GLU A 175 0.70 -12.40 -10.15
N LYS A 176 1.33 -13.54 -10.52
CA LYS A 176 1.26 -14.77 -9.71
C LYS A 176 1.75 -14.56 -8.27
N ALA A 177 2.89 -13.92 -8.06
CA ALA A 177 3.46 -13.76 -6.71
C ALA A 177 2.53 -12.92 -5.82
N THR A 178 2.00 -11.81 -6.31
CA THR A 178 1.07 -10.96 -5.55
C THR A 178 -0.26 -11.65 -5.33
N GLN A 179 -0.76 -12.39 -6.34
CA GLN A 179 -2.00 -13.16 -6.22
C GLN A 179 -1.88 -14.25 -5.15
N ASP A 180 -0.78 -14.99 -5.17
CA ASP A 180 -0.51 -16.02 -4.17
C ASP A 180 -0.44 -15.44 -2.75
N PHE A 181 0.22 -14.30 -2.58
CA PHE A 181 0.27 -13.60 -1.30
C PHE A 181 -1.12 -13.17 -0.81
N PHE A 182 -1.93 -12.57 -1.68
CA PHE A 182 -3.29 -12.14 -1.35
C PHE A 182 -4.19 -13.31 -0.98
N ASP A 183 -4.11 -14.39 -1.75
CA ASP A 183 -4.89 -15.62 -1.50
C ASP A 183 -4.47 -16.29 -0.19
N LEU A 184 -3.16 -16.40 0.09
CA LEU A 184 -2.63 -16.98 1.33
C LEU A 184 -3.15 -16.21 2.56
N LEU A 185 -3.06 -14.88 2.58
CA LEU A 185 -3.55 -14.09 3.71
C LEU A 185 -5.06 -14.29 3.89
N ARG A 186 -5.82 -14.24 2.80
CA ARG A 186 -7.26 -14.44 2.84
C ARG A 186 -7.64 -15.81 3.39
N MET A 187 -6.98 -16.89 2.94
CA MET A 187 -7.20 -18.25 3.44
C MET A 187 -6.91 -18.37 4.94
N ILE A 188 -5.75 -17.84 5.37
CA ILE A 188 -5.33 -17.92 6.77
C ILE A 188 -6.30 -17.16 7.68
N TYR A 189 -6.64 -15.93 7.35
CA TYR A 189 -7.49 -15.10 8.21
C TYR A 189 -8.94 -15.58 8.24
N ARG A 190 -9.42 -16.20 7.18
CA ARG A 190 -10.77 -16.76 7.14
C ARG A 190 -10.87 -18.17 7.69
N LYS A 191 -9.75 -18.84 7.98
CA LYS A 191 -9.70 -20.24 8.40
C LYS A 191 -10.47 -21.17 7.44
N GLN A 192 -10.48 -20.83 6.15
CA GLN A 192 -11.13 -21.57 5.10
C GLN A 192 -10.08 -21.94 4.05
N ILE A 193 -9.45 -23.09 4.28
CA ILE A 193 -8.56 -23.70 3.29
C ILE A 193 -9.43 -24.67 2.50
N LEU A 194 -9.66 -24.39 1.22
CA LEU A 194 -10.35 -25.31 0.32
C LEU A 194 -9.37 -26.38 -0.13
N LYS A 195 -9.87 -27.59 -0.41
CA LYS A 195 -9.04 -28.71 -0.87
C LYS A 195 -8.24 -28.37 -2.15
N GLU A 196 -8.85 -27.58 -3.03
CA GLU A 196 -8.26 -27.06 -4.27
C GLU A 196 -7.08 -26.07 -4.03
N ASP A 197 -7.05 -25.44 -2.87
CA ASP A 197 -5.99 -24.52 -2.49
C ASP A 197 -4.71 -25.25 -2.05
N LEU A 198 -4.82 -26.52 -1.62
CA LEU A 198 -3.70 -27.33 -1.14
C LEU A 198 -2.91 -28.00 -2.27
N ASP A 199 -3.52 -28.16 -3.43
CA ASP A 199 -2.90 -28.84 -4.59
C ASP A 199 -2.19 -27.87 -5.55
N ARG A 200 -2.18 -26.57 -5.20
CA ARG A 200 -1.57 -25.53 -6.04
C ARG A 200 -0.16 -25.17 -5.55
N GLU A 201 0.75 -25.02 -6.48
CA GLU A 201 2.09 -24.52 -6.21
C GLU A 201 2.08 -23.00 -5.99
N PHE A 202 2.50 -22.57 -4.80
CA PHE A 202 2.63 -21.17 -4.43
C PHE A 202 4.01 -20.60 -4.77
N ASN A 203 4.04 -19.31 -5.09
CA ASN A 203 5.29 -18.57 -5.23
C ASN A 203 6.04 -18.55 -3.89
N ARG A 204 7.34 -18.85 -3.91
CA ARG A 204 8.15 -18.97 -2.68
C ARG A 204 8.27 -17.65 -1.92
N ASP A 205 8.48 -16.53 -2.60
CA ASP A 205 8.56 -15.21 -1.95
C ASP A 205 7.23 -14.81 -1.31
N ALA A 206 6.10 -15.15 -1.96
CA ALA A 206 4.76 -14.95 -1.41
C ALA A 206 4.53 -15.77 -0.13
N LEU A 207 4.93 -17.04 -0.12
CA LEU A 207 4.87 -17.92 1.07
C LEU A 207 5.68 -17.34 2.22
N TYR A 208 6.93 -16.94 1.94
CA TYR A 208 7.78 -16.37 2.96
C TYR A 208 7.24 -15.05 3.51
N PHE A 209 6.77 -14.16 2.65
CA PHE A 209 6.20 -12.90 3.09
C PHE A 209 4.89 -13.12 3.87
N ALA A 210 4.03 -14.02 3.43
CA ALA A 210 2.83 -14.41 4.19
C ALA A 210 3.18 -14.99 5.57
N TYR A 211 4.24 -15.81 5.68
CA TYR A 211 4.77 -16.27 6.97
C TYR A 211 5.22 -15.11 7.86
N VAL A 212 5.98 -14.16 7.30
CA VAL A 212 6.47 -13.00 8.08
C VAL A 212 5.32 -12.17 8.62
N VAL A 213 4.26 -11.98 7.84
CA VAL A 213 3.07 -11.21 8.23
C VAL A 213 2.23 -11.95 9.27
N THR A 214 1.91 -13.22 9.02
CA THR A 214 0.93 -13.99 9.80
C THR A 214 1.55 -14.77 10.96
N LYS A 215 2.87 -15.02 10.92
CA LYS A 215 3.61 -15.92 11.82
C LYS A 215 3.08 -17.37 11.80
N ASN A 216 2.34 -17.74 10.76
CA ASN A 216 1.85 -19.11 10.60
C ASN A 216 2.98 -20.03 10.17
N LYS A 217 3.42 -20.92 11.09
CA LYS A 217 4.55 -21.83 10.87
C LYS A 217 4.29 -22.89 9.81
N GLU A 218 3.03 -23.21 9.51
CA GLU A 218 2.68 -24.16 8.46
C GLU A 218 3.18 -23.72 7.09
N LEU A 219 3.23 -22.40 6.85
CA LEU A 219 3.77 -21.84 5.61
C LEU A 219 5.27 -22.14 5.42
N LEU A 220 6.04 -22.30 6.51
CA LEU A 220 7.45 -22.68 6.43
C LEU A 220 7.63 -24.13 5.96
N ASN A 221 6.71 -25.01 6.32
CA ASN A 221 6.76 -26.41 5.89
C ASN A 221 6.49 -26.55 4.38
N ILE A 222 5.68 -25.65 3.81
CA ILE A 222 5.39 -25.58 2.38
C ILE A 222 6.57 -24.91 1.62
N TYR A 223 7.25 -23.97 2.28
CA TYR A 223 8.36 -23.21 1.71
C TYR A 223 9.62 -24.07 1.51
N GLN A 224 9.88 -25.06 2.37
CA GLN A 224 11.03 -25.98 2.33
C GLN A 224 10.90 -27.01 1.20
#